data_bfe5be537082b51d0e395d949d67d47f
#
_entry.id   bfe5be537082b51d0e395d949d67d47f
#
_cell.length_a   1.000
_cell.length_b   1.000
_cell.length_c   1.000
_cell.angle_alpha   90.00
_cell.angle_beta   90.00
_cell.angle_gamma   90.00
#
_symmetry.space_group_name_H-M   'P 1'
#
loop_
_entity.id
_entity.type
_entity.pdbx_description
1 polymer ?
#
loop_
_entity_poly.entity_id
_entity_poly.type
_entity_poly.pdbx_seq_one_letter_code
_entity_poly.pdbx_strand_id
1 'polypeptide(L)'
;MKQGYIQAIENKSEGCKYCTGEIPRECETIYRETLGVALGKELVAESYIFGNLFTTEFHAGESGIDSRVTINFCPFCGRRL
;
A
#
# COMPACT_ATOMS: atom_id res chain seq x y z
N MET A 1 -23.10 -15.34 -13.26
CA MET A 1 -22.67 -14.98 -12.80
C MET A 1 -22.37 -14.63 -12.29
N LYS A 2 -22.31 -14.70 -12.14
CA LYS A 2 -21.99 -14.15 -11.51
C LYS A 2 -21.24 -13.91 -11.17
N GLN A 3 -20.82 -13.67 -11.25
CA GLN A 3 -20.15 -13.39 -10.80
C GLN A 3 -19.08 -13.12 -10.57
N GLY A 4 -18.47 -12.78 -11.18
CA GLY A 4 -17.07 -12.66 -10.92
C GLY A 4 -16.72 -11.54 -10.04
N TYR A 5 -16.97 -10.37 -10.42
CA TYR A 5 -16.65 -9.22 -9.58
C TYR A 5 -17.32 -9.26 -8.23
N ILE A 6 -18.38 -9.96 -8.14
CA ILE A 6 -19.07 -10.06 -6.88
C ILE A 6 -18.32 -10.91 -5.90
N GLN A 7 -17.52 -11.79 -6.40
CA GLN A 7 -16.73 -12.64 -5.53
C GLN A 7 -15.83 -11.84 -4.61
N ALA A 8 -15.37 -10.70 -5.06
CA ALA A 8 -14.51 -9.90 -4.22
C ALA A 8 -15.18 -9.51 -2.93
N ILE A 9 -16.49 -9.38 -2.95
CA ILE A 9 -17.22 -8.98 -1.77
C ILE A 9 -17.13 -10.05 -0.70
N GLU A 10 -17.11 -11.29 -1.11
CA GLU A 10 -17.10 -12.37 -0.16
C GLU A 10 -15.76 -12.56 0.50
N ASN A 11 -14.70 -12.10 -0.14
CA ASN A 11 -13.38 -12.28 0.39
C ASN A 11 -12.91 -11.14 1.25
N LYS A 12 -13.63 -10.07 1.25
CA LYS A 12 -13.14 -8.85 1.87
C LYS A 12 -12.94 -8.98 3.36
N SER A 13 -13.65 -9.88 4.01
CA SER A 13 -13.51 -10.00 5.45
C SER A 13 -12.17 -10.59 5.86
N GLU A 14 -11.53 -11.32 4.96
CA GLU A 14 -10.26 -11.96 5.28
C GLU A 14 -9.07 -11.12 4.88
N GLY A 15 -9.29 -10.19 3.96
CA GLY A 15 -8.20 -9.37 3.50
C GLY A 15 -7.37 -10.03 2.43
N CYS A 16 -6.32 -9.35 2.04
CA CYS A 16 -5.40 -9.83 1.02
C CYS A 16 -3.98 -9.45 1.46
N LYS A 17 -2.99 -9.82 0.65
CA LYS A 17 -1.61 -9.56 1.04
C LYS A 17 -1.29 -8.09 1.19
N TYR A 18 -2.07 -7.21 0.58
CA TYR A 18 -1.80 -5.78 0.65
C TYR A 18 -2.36 -5.13 1.91
N CYS A 19 -3.34 -5.72 2.56
CA CYS A 19 -4.02 -5.06 3.66
C CYS A 19 -3.91 -5.79 5.00
N THR A 20 -3.09 -6.82 5.09
CA THR A 20 -3.02 -7.62 6.30
C THR A 20 -1.70 -7.52 7.06
N GLY A 21 -0.76 -6.71 6.59
CA GLY A 21 0.48 -6.54 7.32
C GLY A 21 0.25 -5.78 8.61
N GLU A 22 0.90 -6.19 9.68
CA GLU A 22 0.69 -5.59 10.99
C GLU A 22 1.75 -4.57 11.36
N ILE A 23 2.87 -4.60 10.66
CA ILE A 23 3.89 -3.57 10.82
C ILE A 23 4.36 -3.18 9.43
N PRO A 24 4.89 -1.96 9.26
CA PRO A 24 5.19 -1.47 7.90
C PRO A 24 6.04 -2.40 7.06
N ARG A 25 7.02 -3.04 7.65
CA ARG A 25 7.91 -3.90 6.85
C ARG A 25 7.24 -5.18 6.39
N GLU A 26 6.09 -5.52 6.97
CA GLU A 26 5.34 -6.70 6.56
C GLU A 26 4.30 -6.37 5.49
N CYS A 27 4.08 -5.10 5.24
CA CYS A 27 3.09 -4.69 4.26
C CYS A 27 3.64 -4.93 2.86
N GLU A 28 2.81 -5.53 2.02
CA GLU A 28 3.21 -5.77 0.64
C GLU A 28 3.30 -4.43 -0.09
N THR A 29 4.39 -4.23 -0.80
CA THR A 29 4.56 -3.00 -1.59
C THR A 29 3.62 -3.04 -2.79
N ILE A 30 2.78 -2.02 -2.88
CA ILE A 30 1.86 -1.89 -4.01
C ILE A 30 2.58 -1.32 -5.21
N TYR A 31 3.44 -0.34 -4.97
CA TYR A 31 4.09 0.41 -6.01
C TYR A 31 5.47 0.82 -5.53
N ARG A 32 6.44 0.69 -6.39
CA ARG A 32 7.80 1.14 -6.08
C ARG A 32 8.47 1.55 -7.37
N GLU A 33 9.06 2.75 -7.36
CA GLU A 33 9.74 3.24 -8.54
C GLU A 33 10.90 4.14 -8.14
N THR A 34 11.99 4.04 -8.87
CA THR A 34 13.10 4.98 -8.72
C THR A 34 12.81 6.16 -9.63
N LEU A 35 12.68 7.33 -9.03
CA LEU A 35 12.28 8.53 -9.76
C LEU A 35 13.45 9.30 -10.31
N GLY A 36 14.66 9.04 -9.82
CA GLY A 36 15.83 9.79 -10.24
C GLY A 36 16.87 9.78 -9.16
N VAL A 37 17.70 10.81 -9.16
CA VAL A 37 18.78 10.94 -8.19
C VAL A 37 18.64 12.28 -7.49
N ALA A 38 18.71 12.27 -6.17
CA ALA A 38 18.65 13.48 -5.37
C ALA A 38 19.77 13.40 -4.34
N LEU A 39 20.58 14.46 -4.27
CA LEU A 39 21.67 14.54 -3.30
C LEU A 39 22.63 13.37 -3.43
N GLY A 40 22.85 12.90 -4.65
CA GLY A 40 23.76 11.80 -4.90
C GLY A 40 23.21 10.43 -4.59
N LYS A 41 21.93 10.34 -4.27
CA LYS A 41 21.29 9.08 -3.90
C LYS A 41 20.06 8.85 -4.76
N GLU A 42 19.70 7.60 -4.96
CA GLU A 42 18.50 7.30 -5.71
C GLU A 42 17.28 7.77 -4.92
N LEU A 43 16.38 8.42 -5.63
CA LEU A 43 15.11 8.84 -5.04
C LEU A 43 14.05 7.79 -5.39
N VAL A 44 13.49 7.17 -4.37
CA VAL A 44 12.57 6.06 -4.53
C VAL A 44 11.22 6.43 -3.94
N ALA A 45 10.16 6.08 -4.67
CA ALA A 45 8.78 6.21 -4.18
C ALA A 45 8.22 4.82 -3.95
N GLU A 46 7.54 4.63 -2.82
CA GLU A 46 6.92 3.35 -2.48
C GLU A 46 5.56 3.60 -1.85
N SER A 47 4.61 2.71 -2.13
CA SER A 47 3.28 2.80 -1.56
C SER A 47 2.88 1.46 -0.95
N TYR A 48 2.17 1.52 0.16
CA TYR A 48 1.65 0.34 0.81
C TYR A 48 0.48 0.73 1.72
N ILE A 49 -0.27 -0.26 2.18
CA ILE A 49 -1.37 -0.06 3.11
C ILE A 49 -0.95 -0.58 4.46
N PHE A 50 -1.03 0.28 5.47
CA PHE A 50 -0.72 -0.09 6.85
C PHE A 50 -1.93 0.25 7.71
N GLY A 51 -2.60 -0.78 8.21
CA GLY A 51 -3.85 -0.57 8.92
C GLY A 51 -4.88 0.00 7.97
N ASN A 52 -5.41 1.17 8.27
CA ASN A 52 -6.35 1.85 7.39
C ASN A 52 -5.71 3.07 6.72
N LEU A 53 -4.38 3.07 6.61
CA LEU A 53 -3.66 4.18 6.02
C LEU A 53 -3.01 3.75 4.72
N PHE A 54 -3.35 4.45 3.65
CA PHE A 54 -2.65 4.29 2.39
C PHE A 54 -1.44 5.20 2.46
N THR A 55 -0.27 4.61 2.52
CA THR A 55 0.98 5.32 2.78
C THR A 55 1.83 5.38 1.53
N THR A 56 2.37 6.55 1.26
CA THR A 56 3.34 6.74 0.18
C THR A 56 4.59 7.34 0.79
N GLU A 57 5.73 6.72 0.54
CA GLU A 57 7.01 7.20 1.05
C GLU A 57 7.91 7.58 -0.10
N PHE A 58 8.63 8.69 0.10
CA PHE A 58 9.65 9.13 -0.84
C PHE A 58 10.93 9.20 -0.05
N HIS A 59 11.96 8.49 -0.49
CA HIS A 59 13.21 8.52 0.25
C HIS A 59 14.42 8.50 -0.68
N ALA A 60 15.49 9.11 -0.19
CA ALA A 60 16.78 9.13 -0.86
C ALA A 60 17.82 8.91 0.22
N GLY A 61 18.41 7.72 0.24
CA GLY A 61 19.32 7.37 1.32
C GLY A 61 18.57 7.31 2.63
N GLU A 62 19.03 8.09 3.59
CA GLU A 62 18.41 8.14 4.91
C GLU A 62 17.37 9.25 5.04
N SER A 63 17.27 10.09 4.03
CA SER A 63 16.31 11.19 4.06
C SER A 63 15.02 10.73 3.43
N GLY A 64 13.88 11.19 3.98
CA GLY A 64 12.62 10.79 3.39
C GLY A 64 11.47 11.57 3.98
N ILE A 65 10.35 11.53 3.25
CA ILE A 65 9.08 12.07 3.70
C ILE A 65 8.02 11.06 3.33
N ASP A 66 6.89 11.13 4.01
CA ASP A 66 5.79 10.26 3.65
C ASP A 66 4.48 11.03 3.67
N SER A 67 3.47 10.41 3.07
CA SER A 67 2.12 10.96 3.02
C SER A 67 1.17 9.82 3.30
N ARG A 68 0.16 10.06 4.12
CA ARG A 68 -0.79 9.04 4.52
C ARG A 68 -2.20 9.54 4.32
N VAL A 69 -3.04 8.66 3.80
CA VAL A 69 -4.44 8.97 3.57
C VAL A 69 -5.26 7.86 4.20
N THR A 70 -6.24 8.25 5.01
CA THR A 70 -7.13 7.26 5.61
C THR A 70 -8.05 6.70 4.56
N ILE A 71 -8.16 5.38 4.50
CA ILE A 71 -9.08 4.71 3.61
C ILE A 71 -9.95 3.78 4.44
N ASN A 72 -11.15 3.51 3.94
CA ASN A 72 -12.10 2.69 4.68
C ASN A 72 -12.12 1.25 4.21
N PHE A 73 -11.67 1.02 3.00
CA PHE A 73 -11.70 -0.30 2.40
C PHE A 73 -10.42 -0.52 1.63
N CYS A 74 -9.97 -1.76 1.58
CA CYS A 74 -8.83 -2.12 0.77
C CYS A 74 -9.23 -2.04 -0.71
N PRO A 75 -8.50 -1.30 -1.55
CA PRO A 75 -8.85 -1.19 -2.96
C PRO A 75 -8.63 -2.49 -3.74
N PHE A 76 -7.98 -3.46 -3.16
CA PHE A 76 -7.66 -4.69 -3.88
C PHE A 76 -8.64 -5.82 -3.56
N CYS A 77 -9.11 -5.91 -2.33
CA CYS A 77 -9.99 -7.01 -1.97
C CYS A 77 -11.32 -6.55 -1.36
N GLY A 78 -11.46 -5.26 -1.07
CA GLY A 78 -12.70 -4.72 -0.55
C GLY A 78 -12.89 -4.91 0.95
N ARG A 79 -11.90 -5.44 1.65
CA ARG A 79 -12.01 -5.62 3.09
C ARG A 79 -12.15 -4.27 3.78
N ARG A 80 -13.02 -4.22 4.76
CA ARG A 80 -13.14 -3.01 5.56
C ARG A 80 -11.92 -2.87 6.49
N LEU A 81 -11.35 -1.69 6.48
CA LEU A 81 -10.13 -1.44 7.25
C LEU A 81 -10.38 -0.61 8.51
#